data_fb3a9203bd68b450dd924fed2cc6affe
#
_entry.id   fb3a9203bd68b450dd924fed2cc6affe
#
_cell.length_a   1.000
_cell.length_b   1.000
_cell.length_c   1.000
_cell.angle_alpha   90.00
_cell.angle_beta   90.00
_cell.angle_gamma   90.00
#
_symmetry.space_group_name_H-M   'P 1'
#
loop_
_entity.id
_entity.type
_entity.pdbx_description
1 polymer ?
#
loop_
_entity_poly.entity_id
_entity_poly.type
_entity_poly.pdbx_seq_one_letter_code
_entity_poly.pdbx_strand_id
1 'polypeptide(L)'
;MALNAPSSANASATAPPAQDRAQLLASTLARVAMGDRAAFRTLYDLTAPHLLGVILRINKDRAQAEDLLQEVFVKVWGAAGGFDAQRAQAMTWLTSIARNRAIDSLRRKQTEPTWVTSRPGAEDQDDDMLDQMASDNDGPMDLLGQAVQARAIKVCMGGLSGEQQQSLALAFYQGLSHAEVAEHLKQPLGSVKSWVRRGLQALRTCLERAGALQALES
;
A
#
# COMPACT_ATOMS: atom_id res chain seq x y z
N MET A 1 -46.91 -23.04 31.70
CA MET A 1 -45.45 -23.03 31.74
C MET A 1 -44.96 -22.71 30.35
N ALA A 2 -44.61 -21.44 30.08
CA ALA A 2 -44.10 -20.99 28.79
C ALA A 2 -42.61 -20.69 28.98
N LEU A 3 -41.74 -21.46 28.27
CA LEU A 3 -40.32 -21.29 28.27
C LEU A 3 -39.95 -20.16 27.29
N ASN A 4 -39.43 -19.08 27.83
CA ASN A 4 -38.95 -17.92 27.13
C ASN A 4 -37.53 -18.21 26.63
N ALA A 5 -37.29 -18.27 25.31
CA ALA A 5 -36.00 -18.42 24.71
C ALA A 5 -35.32 -17.03 24.60
N PRO A 6 -34.02 -16.87 24.94
CA PRO A 6 -33.35 -15.59 24.76
C PRO A 6 -33.02 -15.37 23.28
N SER A 7 -33.52 -14.24 22.77
CA SER A 7 -33.20 -13.70 21.44
C SER A 7 -31.68 -13.39 21.34
N SER A 8 -31.00 -14.12 20.46
CA SER A 8 -29.59 -13.83 20.10
C SER A 8 -29.53 -12.51 19.33
N ALA A 9 -29.14 -11.45 20.00
CA ALA A 9 -28.80 -10.18 19.37
C ALA A 9 -27.53 -10.37 18.52
N ASN A 10 -27.75 -10.43 17.21
CA ASN A 10 -26.68 -10.40 16.21
C ASN A 10 -26.09 -8.98 16.17
N ALA A 11 -25.01 -8.75 16.90
CA ALA A 11 -24.25 -7.52 16.84
C ALA A 11 -23.46 -7.51 15.53
N SER A 12 -24.06 -6.97 14.48
CA SER A 12 -23.34 -6.57 13.28
C SER A 12 -22.39 -5.45 13.67
N ALA A 13 -21.12 -5.78 13.86
CA ALA A 13 -20.07 -4.80 14.09
C ALA A 13 -19.90 -4.00 12.78
N THR A 14 -20.55 -2.85 12.69
CA THR A 14 -20.36 -1.87 11.63
C THR A 14 -18.91 -1.38 11.72
N ALA A 15 -18.13 -1.54 10.67
CA ALA A 15 -16.76 -1.01 10.61
C ALA A 15 -16.79 0.51 10.88
N PRO A 16 -15.83 1.03 11.67
CA PRO A 16 -15.79 2.45 12.00
C PRO A 16 -15.56 3.29 10.73
N PRO A 17 -16.11 4.51 10.64
CA PRO A 17 -15.88 5.42 9.52
C PRO A 17 -14.38 5.66 9.31
N ALA A 18 -13.96 6.01 8.10
CA ALA A 18 -12.56 6.09 7.69
C ALA A 18 -11.71 7.04 8.58
N GLN A 19 -12.29 8.12 9.10
CA GLN A 19 -11.66 9.03 10.05
C GLN A 19 -11.34 8.34 11.38
N ASP A 20 -12.27 7.54 11.90
CA ASP A 20 -12.07 6.79 13.14
C ASP A 20 -10.95 5.75 12.98
N ARG A 21 -10.87 5.14 11.78
CA ARG A 21 -9.81 4.16 11.47
C ARG A 21 -8.42 4.82 11.40
N ALA A 22 -8.30 6.00 10.81
CA ALA A 22 -7.05 6.74 10.76
C ALA A 22 -6.56 7.16 12.16
N GLN A 23 -7.47 7.64 13.01
CA GLN A 23 -7.18 8.00 14.40
C GLN A 23 -6.84 6.75 15.24
N LEU A 24 -7.55 5.66 15.04
CA LEU A 24 -7.26 4.38 15.69
C LEU A 24 -5.85 3.90 15.36
N LEU A 25 -5.45 3.94 14.11
CA LEU A 25 -4.11 3.52 13.69
C LEU A 25 -3.02 4.44 14.26
N ALA A 26 -3.24 5.76 14.28
CA ALA A 26 -2.29 6.71 14.83
C ALA A 26 -2.12 6.51 16.36
N SER A 27 -3.22 6.35 17.10
CA SER A 27 -3.18 6.08 18.55
C SER A 27 -2.55 4.71 18.85
N THR A 28 -2.81 3.71 18.02
CA THR A 28 -2.20 2.37 18.14
C THR A 28 -0.70 2.44 17.93
N LEU A 29 -0.22 3.17 16.90
CA LEU A 29 1.21 3.38 16.66
C LEU A 29 1.89 4.11 17.83
N ALA A 30 1.23 5.12 18.42
CA ALA A 30 1.77 5.81 19.60
C ALA A 30 1.96 4.85 20.79
N ARG A 31 1.05 3.91 21.00
CA ARG A 31 1.18 2.87 22.03
C ARG A 31 2.29 1.87 21.69
N VAL A 32 2.42 1.48 20.41
CA VAL A 32 3.54 0.63 19.94
C VAL A 32 4.88 1.30 20.21
N ALA A 33 4.98 2.62 19.99
CA ALA A 33 6.17 3.41 20.30
C ALA A 33 6.58 3.36 21.79
N MET A 34 5.61 3.13 22.69
CA MET A 34 5.83 2.92 24.12
C MET A 34 6.10 1.46 24.50
N GLY A 35 6.21 0.55 23.51
CA GLY A 35 6.50 -0.86 23.73
C GLY A 35 5.27 -1.72 24.07
N ASP A 36 4.05 -1.25 23.80
CA ASP A 36 2.82 -1.99 24.06
C ASP A 36 2.63 -3.11 23.04
N ARG A 37 2.84 -4.34 23.48
CA ARG A 37 2.71 -5.55 22.63
C ARG A 37 1.27 -5.85 22.24
N ALA A 38 0.29 -5.47 23.05
CA ALA A 38 -1.11 -5.69 22.72
C ALA A 38 -1.53 -4.71 21.61
N ALA A 39 -1.09 -3.45 21.67
CA ALA A 39 -1.27 -2.49 20.59
C ALA A 39 -0.58 -2.95 19.29
N PHE A 40 0.62 -3.56 19.39
CA PHE A 40 1.31 -4.09 18.23
C PHE A 40 0.53 -5.22 17.54
N ARG A 41 -0.07 -6.12 18.32
CA ARG A 41 -0.95 -7.16 17.78
C ARG A 41 -2.16 -6.56 17.08
N THR A 42 -2.81 -5.58 17.71
CA THR A 42 -3.94 -4.85 17.10
C THR A 42 -3.52 -4.18 15.78
N LEU A 43 -2.34 -3.54 15.75
CA LEU A 43 -1.79 -2.93 14.54
C LEU A 43 -1.59 -3.97 13.43
N TYR A 44 -1.04 -5.14 13.78
CA TYR A 44 -0.85 -6.24 12.85
C TYR A 44 -2.20 -6.69 12.26
N ASP A 45 -3.18 -7.00 13.11
CA ASP A 45 -4.48 -7.50 12.68
C ASP A 45 -5.21 -6.51 11.76
N LEU A 46 -5.07 -5.20 12.01
CA LEU A 46 -5.70 -4.14 11.22
C LEU A 46 -5.01 -3.84 9.89
N THR A 47 -3.70 -4.13 9.75
CA THR A 47 -2.92 -3.62 8.62
C THR A 47 -2.21 -4.69 7.79
N ALA A 48 -2.01 -5.90 8.33
CA ALA A 48 -1.27 -6.97 7.66
C ALA A 48 -1.85 -7.35 6.28
N PRO A 49 -3.18 -7.51 6.09
CA PRO A 49 -3.73 -7.85 4.78
C PRO A 49 -3.42 -6.78 3.72
N HIS A 50 -3.57 -5.51 4.07
CA HIS A 50 -3.26 -4.40 3.17
C HIS A 50 -1.77 -4.34 2.81
N LEU A 51 -0.89 -4.45 3.82
CA LEU A 51 0.56 -4.41 3.60
C LEU A 51 1.07 -5.61 2.81
N LEU A 52 0.50 -6.80 3.04
CA LEU A 52 0.78 -7.99 2.22
C LEU A 52 0.39 -7.75 0.76
N GLY A 53 -0.77 -7.16 0.50
CA GLY A 53 -1.20 -6.77 -0.84
C GLY A 53 -0.24 -5.81 -1.53
N VAL A 54 0.31 -4.83 -0.79
CA VAL A 54 1.34 -3.91 -1.32
C VAL A 54 2.62 -4.66 -1.68
N ILE A 55 3.06 -5.59 -0.83
CA ILE A 55 4.28 -6.38 -1.05
C ILE A 55 4.09 -7.32 -2.26
N LEU A 56 2.94 -8.01 -2.38
CA LEU A 56 2.65 -8.93 -3.47
C LEU A 56 2.60 -8.26 -4.85
N ARG A 57 2.22 -7.00 -4.93
CA ARG A 57 2.29 -6.22 -6.18
C ARG A 57 3.74 -6.05 -6.69
N ILE A 58 4.71 -6.06 -5.78
CA ILE A 58 6.13 -5.86 -6.09
C ILE A 58 6.84 -7.21 -6.17
N ASN A 59 6.60 -8.09 -5.20
CA ASN A 59 7.13 -9.45 -5.11
C ASN A 59 5.99 -10.45 -5.35
N LYS A 60 5.96 -11.08 -6.51
CA LYS A 60 4.89 -12.02 -6.91
C LYS A 60 4.96 -13.38 -6.18
N ASP A 61 6.06 -13.69 -5.51
CA ASP A 61 6.22 -14.91 -4.71
C ASP A 61 5.58 -14.72 -3.33
N ARG A 62 4.51 -15.49 -3.07
CA ARG A 62 3.71 -15.37 -1.85
C ARG A 62 4.52 -15.71 -0.58
N ALA A 63 5.32 -16.78 -0.63
CA ALA A 63 6.11 -17.18 0.54
C ALA A 63 7.12 -16.08 0.91
N GLN A 64 7.79 -15.52 -0.09
CA GLN A 64 8.69 -14.40 0.11
C GLN A 64 7.96 -13.14 0.58
N ALA A 65 6.76 -12.86 0.07
CA ALA A 65 5.97 -11.70 0.49
C ALA A 65 5.56 -11.82 1.98
N GLU A 66 5.22 -13.01 2.45
CA GLU A 66 4.90 -13.29 3.86
C GLU A 66 6.13 -13.09 4.77
N ASP A 67 7.31 -13.54 4.34
CA ASP A 67 8.58 -13.30 5.07
C ASP A 67 8.90 -11.81 5.13
N LEU A 68 8.74 -11.09 4.01
CA LEU A 68 8.93 -9.64 3.95
C LEU A 68 7.94 -8.90 4.85
N LEU A 69 6.70 -9.36 4.95
CA LEU A 69 5.71 -8.79 5.85
C LEU A 69 6.15 -8.89 7.31
N GLN A 70 6.70 -10.04 7.72
CA GLN A 70 7.24 -10.20 9.07
C GLN A 70 8.39 -9.21 9.33
N GLU A 71 9.33 -9.08 8.39
CA GLU A 71 10.43 -8.13 8.51
C GLU A 71 9.93 -6.67 8.56
N VAL A 72 8.87 -6.34 7.81
CA VAL A 72 8.22 -5.03 7.87
C VAL A 72 7.71 -4.74 9.28
N PHE A 73 7.02 -5.69 9.91
CA PHE A 73 6.51 -5.49 11.27
C PHE A 73 7.62 -5.42 12.33
N VAL A 74 8.71 -6.16 12.17
CA VAL A 74 9.91 -5.99 13.02
C VAL A 74 10.46 -4.57 12.88
N LYS A 75 10.55 -4.05 11.65
CA LYS A 75 11.01 -2.67 11.39
C LYS A 75 10.03 -1.64 11.94
N VAL A 76 8.73 -1.86 11.80
CA VAL A 76 7.67 -1.00 12.37
C VAL A 76 7.80 -0.91 13.89
N TRP A 77 8.02 -2.04 14.57
CA TRP A 77 8.24 -2.05 16.03
C TRP A 77 9.41 -1.16 16.45
N GLY A 78 10.55 -1.27 15.76
CA GLY A 78 11.73 -0.45 16.07
C GLY A 78 11.62 1.02 15.66
N ALA A 79 10.78 1.33 14.65
CA ALA A 79 10.68 2.67 14.07
C ALA A 79 9.45 3.47 14.53
N ALA A 80 8.53 2.86 15.30
CA ALA A 80 7.26 3.46 15.71
C ALA A 80 7.45 4.80 16.47
N GLY A 81 8.53 4.94 17.26
CA GLY A 81 8.85 6.18 17.97
C GLY A 81 9.20 7.37 17.05
N GLY A 82 9.51 7.11 15.78
CA GLY A 82 9.76 8.15 14.77
C GLY A 82 8.53 8.53 13.95
N PHE A 83 7.38 7.90 14.20
CA PHE A 83 6.14 8.25 13.49
C PHE A 83 5.61 9.60 13.99
N ASP A 84 5.27 10.49 13.05
CA ASP A 84 4.68 11.80 13.31
C ASP A 84 3.35 11.92 12.54
N ALA A 85 2.25 11.91 13.29
CA ALA A 85 0.89 12.01 12.74
C ALA A 85 0.59 13.35 12.05
N GLN A 86 1.38 14.40 12.32
CA GLN A 86 1.24 15.70 11.64
C GLN A 86 1.90 15.71 10.25
N ARG A 87 2.82 14.78 10.00
CA ARG A 87 3.58 14.70 8.73
C ARG A 87 3.01 13.68 7.76
N ALA A 88 2.42 12.62 8.27
CA ALA A 88 1.86 11.56 7.44
C ALA A 88 0.78 10.78 8.18
N GLN A 89 -0.19 10.26 7.44
CA GLN A 89 -1.13 9.30 7.98
C GLN A 89 -0.44 7.98 8.31
N ALA A 90 -0.92 7.29 9.35
CA ALA A 90 -0.37 6.04 9.83
C ALA A 90 -0.27 4.97 8.72
N MET A 91 -1.34 4.77 7.94
CA MET A 91 -1.35 3.80 6.85
C MET A 91 -0.34 4.16 5.74
N THR A 92 -0.22 5.44 5.38
CA THR A 92 0.77 5.91 4.39
C THR A 92 2.19 5.63 4.85
N TRP A 93 2.48 5.87 6.13
CA TRP A 93 3.79 5.59 6.71
C TRP A 93 4.11 4.09 6.71
N LEU A 94 3.17 3.24 7.14
CA LEU A 94 3.31 1.77 7.10
C LEU A 94 3.51 1.25 5.67
N THR A 95 2.69 1.73 4.73
CA THR A 95 2.79 1.36 3.30
C THR A 95 4.15 1.73 2.72
N SER A 96 4.72 2.88 3.11
CA SER A 96 6.05 3.28 2.65
C SER A 96 7.15 2.33 3.14
N ILE A 97 7.06 1.85 4.39
CA ILE A 97 8.00 0.86 4.95
C ILE A 97 7.89 -0.47 4.19
N ALA A 98 6.65 -0.96 3.99
CA ALA A 98 6.39 -2.21 3.29
C ALA A 98 6.90 -2.16 1.84
N ARG A 99 6.56 -1.08 1.12
CA ARG A 99 7.00 -0.87 -0.25
C ARG A 99 8.51 -0.81 -0.38
N ASN A 100 9.18 -0.02 0.44
CA ASN A 100 10.64 0.10 0.42
C ASN A 100 11.29 -1.25 0.69
N ARG A 101 10.77 -2.03 1.65
CA ARG A 101 11.32 -3.36 1.95
C ARG A 101 11.14 -4.33 0.79
N ALA A 102 9.99 -4.32 0.11
CA ALA A 102 9.73 -5.13 -1.06
C ALA A 102 10.69 -4.78 -2.22
N ILE A 103 10.90 -3.49 -2.49
CA ILE A 103 11.84 -3.00 -3.51
C ILE A 103 13.27 -3.43 -3.17
N ASP A 104 13.71 -3.26 -1.93
CA ASP A 104 15.05 -3.65 -1.49
C ASP A 104 15.29 -5.16 -1.66
N SER A 105 14.26 -5.98 -1.44
CA SER A 105 14.31 -7.43 -1.67
C SER A 105 14.50 -7.77 -3.14
N LEU A 106 13.76 -7.10 -4.05
CA LEU A 106 13.94 -7.29 -5.50
C LEU A 106 15.36 -6.91 -5.96
N ARG A 107 15.88 -5.78 -5.47
CA ARG A 107 17.23 -5.31 -5.82
C ARG A 107 18.30 -6.28 -5.38
N ARG A 108 18.17 -6.87 -4.19
CA ARG A 108 19.11 -7.91 -3.72
C ARG A 108 19.09 -9.13 -4.63
N LYS A 109 17.92 -9.62 -5.04
CA LYS A 109 17.81 -10.73 -5.98
C LYS A 109 18.49 -10.45 -7.33
N GLN A 110 18.42 -9.21 -7.81
CA GLN A 110 19.07 -8.82 -9.09
C GLN A 110 20.59 -8.72 -8.96
N THR A 111 21.13 -8.45 -7.76
CA THR A 111 22.58 -8.32 -7.51
C THR A 111 23.22 -9.61 -7.03
N GLU A 112 22.46 -10.61 -6.58
CA GLU A 112 23.00 -11.94 -6.25
C GLU A 112 23.34 -12.69 -7.54
N PRO A 113 24.58 -13.26 -7.68
CA PRO A 113 24.93 -14.08 -8.83
C PRO A 113 23.97 -15.27 -8.91
N THR A 114 23.20 -15.34 -9.98
CA THR A 114 22.27 -16.43 -10.22
C THR A 114 23.04 -17.73 -10.46
N TRP A 115 23.21 -18.54 -9.43
CA TRP A 115 23.46 -19.97 -9.63
C TRP A 115 22.16 -20.56 -10.16
N VAL A 116 22.18 -20.84 -11.44
CA VAL A 116 21.07 -21.24 -12.30
C VAL A 116 20.27 -22.38 -11.68
N THR A 117 19.01 -22.16 -11.39
CA THR A 117 17.95 -23.13 -11.64
C THR A 117 16.84 -22.42 -12.40
N SER A 118 17.00 -22.45 -13.71
CA SER A 118 15.97 -22.00 -14.65
C SER A 118 14.72 -22.87 -14.45
N ARG A 119 13.64 -22.26 -14.03
CA ARG A 119 12.31 -22.81 -14.19
C ARG A 119 11.63 -21.97 -15.27
N PRO A 120 11.47 -22.53 -16.50
CA PRO A 120 10.69 -21.88 -17.54
C PRO A 120 9.21 -22.09 -17.23
N GLY A 121 8.41 -21.07 -17.37
CA GLY A 121 6.95 -21.16 -17.42
C GLY A 121 6.24 -20.49 -16.26
N ALA A 122 6.09 -19.19 -16.32
CA ALA A 122 4.97 -18.47 -15.74
C ALA A 122 4.42 -17.60 -16.87
N GLU A 123 3.42 -18.13 -17.55
CA GLU A 123 2.61 -17.39 -18.51
C GLU A 123 1.86 -16.28 -17.79
N ASP A 124 1.79 -15.13 -18.44
CA ASP A 124 1.08 -13.94 -18.06
C ASP A 124 -0.39 -14.25 -17.70
N GLN A 125 -0.71 -14.24 -16.41
CA GLN A 125 -2.07 -14.11 -15.88
C GLN A 125 -2.07 -12.88 -14.97
N ASP A 126 -1.99 -11.71 -15.57
CA ASP A 126 -1.69 -10.45 -14.87
C ASP A 126 -2.93 -9.61 -14.54
N ASP A 127 -4.18 -10.05 -14.79
CA ASP A 127 -5.34 -9.17 -14.66
C ASP A 127 -6.41 -9.56 -13.61
N ASP A 128 -6.36 -10.77 -13.04
CA ASP A 128 -7.46 -11.27 -12.19
C ASP A 128 -7.15 -11.31 -10.68
N MET A 129 -5.89 -11.03 -10.27
CA MET A 129 -5.52 -11.05 -8.84
C MET A 129 -5.84 -9.75 -8.09
N LEU A 130 -6.10 -8.65 -8.80
CA LEU A 130 -6.40 -7.36 -8.16
C LEU A 130 -7.81 -7.32 -7.54
N ASP A 131 -8.75 -8.08 -8.11
CA ASP A 131 -10.15 -8.10 -7.66
C ASP A 131 -10.40 -9.04 -6.45
N GLN A 132 -9.46 -9.97 -6.18
CA GLN A 132 -9.63 -10.94 -5.09
C GLN A 132 -9.03 -10.50 -3.74
N MET A 133 -8.39 -9.33 -3.67
CA MET A 133 -7.81 -8.80 -2.43
C MET A 133 -8.63 -7.67 -1.80
N ALA A 134 -9.93 -7.61 -2.06
CA ALA A 134 -10.85 -6.89 -1.18
C ALA A 134 -10.74 -7.54 0.21
N SER A 135 -10.30 -6.78 1.20
CA SER A 135 -10.25 -7.26 2.58
C SER A 135 -11.67 -7.69 2.95
N ASP A 136 -11.89 -8.92 3.37
CA ASP A 136 -13.20 -9.43 3.82
C ASP A 136 -13.85 -8.59 4.94
N ASN A 137 -13.16 -7.54 5.40
CA ASN A 137 -13.61 -6.60 6.41
C ASN A 137 -14.06 -5.23 5.87
N ASP A 138 -13.99 -4.99 4.56
CA ASP A 138 -14.45 -3.72 4.00
C ASP A 138 -15.96 -3.76 3.76
N GLY A 139 -16.70 -2.90 4.46
CA GLY A 139 -18.15 -2.75 4.24
C GLY A 139 -18.48 -2.24 2.83
N PRO A 140 -19.73 -2.40 2.34
CA PRO A 140 -20.14 -1.94 1.00
C PRO A 140 -19.85 -0.45 0.74
N MET A 141 -19.87 0.39 1.77
CA MET A 141 -19.54 1.82 1.67
C MET A 141 -18.04 2.05 1.51
N ASP A 142 -17.21 1.25 2.15
CA ASP A 142 -15.73 1.34 2.02
C ASP A 142 -15.28 0.89 0.63
N LEU A 143 -15.88 -0.18 0.10
CA LEU A 143 -15.65 -0.65 -1.28
C LEU A 143 -16.05 0.39 -2.31
N LEU A 144 -17.19 1.08 -2.10
CA LEU A 144 -17.62 2.17 -2.98
C LEU A 144 -16.65 3.35 -2.92
N GLY A 145 -16.18 3.73 -1.72
CA GLY A 145 -15.17 4.77 -1.52
C GLY A 145 -13.87 4.46 -2.24
N GLN A 146 -13.37 3.21 -2.11
CA GLN A 146 -12.15 2.75 -2.80
C GLN A 146 -12.32 2.77 -4.33
N ALA A 147 -13.48 2.34 -4.84
CA ALA A 147 -13.76 2.38 -6.29
C ALA A 147 -13.78 3.81 -6.83
N VAL A 148 -14.38 4.76 -6.10
CA VAL A 148 -14.39 6.19 -6.47
C VAL A 148 -12.98 6.76 -6.49
N GLN A 149 -12.15 6.44 -5.48
CA GLN A 149 -10.75 6.87 -5.40
C GLN A 149 -9.91 6.27 -6.53
N ALA A 150 -10.05 4.98 -6.81
CA ALA A 150 -9.36 4.30 -7.91
C ALA A 150 -9.71 4.93 -9.27
N ARG A 151 -11.00 5.27 -9.47
CA ARG A 151 -11.46 5.96 -10.68
C ARG A 151 -10.86 7.35 -10.78
N ALA A 152 -10.82 8.14 -9.70
CA ALA A 152 -10.23 9.47 -9.68
C ALA A 152 -8.73 9.42 -10.03
N ILE A 153 -7.99 8.47 -9.44
CA ILE A 153 -6.57 8.25 -9.76
C ILE A 153 -6.40 7.90 -11.23
N LYS A 154 -7.21 6.99 -11.77
CA LYS A 154 -7.14 6.58 -13.18
C LYS A 154 -7.40 7.76 -14.13
N VAL A 155 -8.39 8.60 -13.84
CA VAL A 155 -8.70 9.80 -14.62
C VAL A 155 -7.54 10.80 -14.55
N CYS A 156 -7.01 11.08 -13.35
CA CYS A 156 -5.91 12.01 -13.17
C CYS A 156 -4.60 11.52 -13.80
N MET A 157 -4.34 10.22 -13.75
CA MET A 157 -3.21 9.60 -14.47
C MET A 157 -3.35 9.78 -15.97
N GLY A 158 -4.56 9.66 -16.55
CA GLY A 158 -4.82 9.90 -17.97
C GLY A 158 -4.53 11.32 -18.44
N GLY A 159 -4.51 12.30 -17.54
CA GLY A 159 -4.15 13.69 -17.84
C GLY A 159 -2.65 13.99 -17.86
N LEU A 160 -1.80 13.02 -17.52
CA LEU A 160 -0.34 13.15 -17.57
C LEU A 160 0.20 12.90 -18.99
N SER A 161 1.40 13.44 -19.31
CA SER A 161 2.07 13.06 -20.55
C SER A 161 2.52 11.58 -20.49
N GLY A 162 2.72 10.97 -21.67
CA GLY A 162 3.16 9.58 -21.77
C GLY A 162 4.45 9.30 -21.00
N GLU A 163 5.43 10.23 -21.07
CA GLU A 163 6.70 10.12 -20.36
C GLU A 163 6.52 10.20 -18.84
N GLN A 164 5.59 11.06 -18.38
CA GLN A 164 5.27 11.18 -16.97
C GLN A 164 4.58 9.92 -16.45
N GLN A 165 3.57 9.41 -17.19
CA GLN A 165 2.88 8.17 -16.85
C GLN A 165 3.85 6.99 -16.77
N GLN A 166 4.68 6.82 -17.81
CA GLN A 166 5.62 5.71 -17.90
C GLN A 166 6.69 5.79 -16.80
N SER A 167 7.25 6.98 -16.55
CA SER A 167 8.23 7.17 -15.49
C SER A 167 7.65 6.89 -14.09
N LEU A 168 6.40 7.34 -13.85
CA LEU A 168 5.71 7.05 -12.60
C LEU A 168 5.38 5.57 -12.46
N ALA A 169 4.90 4.92 -13.52
CA ALA A 169 4.59 3.50 -13.51
C ALA A 169 5.84 2.66 -13.18
N LEU A 170 6.95 2.89 -13.86
CA LEU A 170 8.22 2.19 -13.61
C LEU A 170 8.73 2.41 -12.18
N ALA A 171 8.69 3.66 -11.70
CA ALA A 171 9.15 3.97 -10.35
C ALA A 171 8.23 3.41 -9.25
N PHE A 172 6.90 3.43 -9.46
CA PHE A 172 5.94 3.04 -8.43
C PHE A 172 5.56 1.55 -8.49
N TYR A 173 5.32 0.96 -9.67
CA TYR A 173 4.92 -0.44 -9.76
C TYR A 173 6.10 -1.40 -9.81
N GLN A 174 7.17 -1.04 -10.55
CA GLN A 174 8.36 -1.89 -10.65
C GLN A 174 9.45 -1.52 -9.63
N GLY A 175 9.27 -0.44 -8.87
CA GLY A 175 10.21 -0.03 -7.83
C GLY A 175 11.56 0.46 -8.35
N LEU A 176 11.65 0.84 -9.63
CA LEU A 176 12.90 1.32 -10.20
C LEU A 176 13.30 2.68 -9.61
N SER A 177 14.58 2.85 -9.35
CA SER A 177 15.15 4.16 -9.04
C SER A 177 15.10 5.07 -10.28
N HIS A 178 15.19 6.38 -10.10
CA HIS A 178 15.22 7.30 -11.24
C HIS A 178 16.36 7.01 -12.23
N ALA A 179 17.49 6.46 -11.75
CA ALA A 179 18.60 6.07 -12.61
C ALA A 179 18.23 4.84 -13.45
N GLU A 180 17.63 3.81 -12.84
CA GLU A 180 17.16 2.62 -13.55
C GLU A 180 16.02 2.94 -14.52
N VAL A 181 15.11 3.86 -14.17
CA VAL A 181 14.09 4.38 -15.10
C VAL A 181 14.74 5.09 -16.29
N ALA A 182 15.78 5.90 -16.03
CA ALA A 182 16.52 6.63 -17.08
C ALA A 182 17.21 5.66 -18.06
N GLU A 183 17.82 4.62 -17.54
CA GLU A 183 18.45 3.55 -18.32
C GLU A 183 17.38 2.77 -19.13
N HIS A 184 16.28 2.36 -18.48
CA HIS A 184 15.19 1.62 -19.11
C HIS A 184 14.56 2.40 -20.27
N LEU A 185 14.28 3.69 -20.05
CA LEU A 185 13.68 4.57 -21.06
C LEU A 185 14.71 5.14 -22.05
N LYS A 186 16.01 4.89 -21.88
CA LYS A 186 17.11 5.48 -22.65
C LYS A 186 17.02 7.00 -22.70
N GLN A 187 16.76 7.62 -21.54
CA GLN A 187 16.56 9.05 -21.38
C GLN A 187 17.51 9.64 -20.32
N PRO A 188 17.87 10.93 -20.42
CA PRO A 188 18.71 11.56 -19.41
C PRO A 188 18.07 11.51 -18.02
N LEU A 189 18.87 11.22 -17.00
CA LEU A 189 18.41 11.17 -15.59
C LEU A 189 17.71 12.46 -15.14
N GLY A 190 18.17 13.62 -15.62
CA GLY A 190 17.56 14.91 -15.34
C GLY A 190 16.14 15.03 -15.87
N SER A 191 15.89 14.49 -17.08
CA SER A 191 14.55 14.44 -17.69
C SER A 191 13.60 13.56 -16.87
N VAL A 192 14.04 12.35 -16.50
CA VAL A 192 13.24 11.42 -15.70
C VAL A 192 12.88 12.02 -14.33
N LYS A 193 13.86 12.59 -13.62
CA LYS A 193 13.59 13.29 -12.35
C LYS A 193 12.58 14.42 -12.51
N SER A 194 12.65 15.15 -13.62
CA SER A 194 11.72 16.25 -13.93
C SER A 194 10.30 15.71 -14.24
N TRP A 195 10.21 14.63 -15.03
CA TRP A 195 8.92 14.00 -15.36
C TRP A 195 8.23 13.43 -14.13
N VAL A 196 8.95 12.69 -13.29
CA VAL A 196 8.41 12.15 -12.03
C VAL A 196 7.91 13.28 -11.13
N ARG A 197 8.72 14.33 -10.90
CA ARG A 197 8.34 15.46 -10.06
C ARG A 197 7.11 16.20 -10.60
N ARG A 198 7.09 16.54 -11.90
CA ARG A 198 5.96 17.24 -12.52
C ARG A 198 4.71 16.37 -12.59
N GLY A 199 4.88 15.07 -12.89
CA GLY A 199 3.78 14.11 -12.90
C GLY A 199 3.12 13.97 -11.53
N LEU A 200 3.90 13.82 -10.45
CA LEU A 200 3.38 13.78 -9.09
C LEU A 200 2.65 15.08 -8.71
N GLN A 201 3.20 16.23 -9.08
CA GLN A 201 2.56 17.51 -8.81
C GLN A 201 1.25 17.68 -9.57
N ALA A 202 1.21 17.33 -10.85
CA ALA A 202 -0.01 17.38 -11.66
C ALA A 202 -1.06 16.39 -11.13
N LEU A 203 -0.66 15.17 -10.74
CA LEU A 203 -1.53 14.17 -10.14
C LEU A 203 -2.14 14.69 -8.84
N ARG A 204 -1.32 15.26 -7.95
CA ARG A 204 -1.78 15.85 -6.70
C ARG A 204 -2.82 16.95 -6.95
N THR A 205 -2.51 17.91 -7.80
CA THR A 205 -3.44 19.02 -8.12
C THR A 205 -4.74 18.52 -8.73
N CYS A 206 -4.70 17.48 -9.58
CA CYS A 206 -5.89 16.87 -10.15
C CYS A 206 -6.75 16.20 -9.06
N LEU A 207 -6.15 15.42 -8.18
CA LEU A 207 -6.85 14.72 -7.08
C LEU A 207 -7.44 15.72 -6.07
N GLU A 208 -6.75 16.81 -5.76
CA GLU A 208 -7.26 17.91 -4.93
C GLU A 208 -8.53 18.52 -5.54
N ARG A 209 -8.52 18.80 -6.85
CA ARG A 209 -9.70 19.32 -7.57
C ARG A 209 -10.85 18.33 -7.63
N ALA A 210 -10.55 17.04 -7.72
CA ALA A 210 -11.55 15.98 -7.72
C ALA A 210 -12.16 15.72 -6.33
N GLY A 211 -11.69 16.38 -5.28
CA GLY A 211 -12.07 16.09 -3.88
C GLY A 211 -11.58 14.73 -3.36
N ALA A 212 -10.82 14.01 -4.18
CA ALA A 212 -10.40 12.65 -3.87
C ALA A 212 -9.33 12.60 -2.77
N LEU A 213 -8.55 13.68 -2.57
CA LEU A 213 -7.57 13.75 -1.49
C LEU A 213 -8.23 13.93 -0.13
N GLN A 214 -9.33 14.66 -0.04
CA GLN A 214 -10.08 14.82 1.21
C GLN A 214 -10.66 13.48 1.68
N ALA A 215 -11.02 12.59 0.75
CA ALA A 215 -11.45 11.23 1.07
C ALA A 215 -10.30 10.29 1.44
N LEU A 216 -9.03 10.62 1.12
CA LEU A 216 -7.83 9.90 1.57
C LEU A 216 -7.35 10.38 2.93
N GLU A 217 -7.69 11.64 3.28
CA GLU A 217 -7.36 12.29 4.57
C GLU A 217 -8.49 12.11 5.60
N SER A 218 -9.66 11.63 5.19
CA SER A 218 -10.82 11.30 6.03
C SER A 218 -10.84 9.83 6.38
#